data_3f4e5c6bae9ecdca2bc42026b3fd86eb
#
_entry.id   3f4e5c6bae9ecdca2bc42026b3fd86eb
#
_cell.length_a   1.000
_cell.length_b   1.000
_cell.length_c   1.000
_cell.angle_alpha   90.00
_cell.angle_beta   90.00
_cell.angle_gamma   90.00
#
_symmetry.space_group_name_H-M   'P 1'
#
loop_
_entity.id
_entity.type
_entity.pdbx_description
1 polymer ?
#
loop_
_entity_poly.entity_id
_entity_poly.type
_entity_poly.pdbx_seq_one_letter_code
_entity_poly.pdbx_strand_id
1 'polypeptide(L)'
;MLAPVGIEIKIKIKVQKRVLVVDDDPSIRELLSTALEDDGYEVMPAANGQDALSVCERWRPDVIVLDLMMPVMDGWTFAKRLRERQEIPIVVLSAATDLERHARTVGAAEVVGKPFDLDQLLPKVARAAEAV
;
A
#
# COMPACT_ATOMS: atom_id res chain seq x y z
N MET A 1 9.36 11.16 -47.36
CA MET A 1 8.66 12.26 -46.71
C MET A 1 9.11 12.39 -45.28
N LEU A 2 9.60 13.53 -44.92
CA LEU A 2 10.06 13.80 -43.58
C LEU A 2 8.89 14.01 -42.63
N ALA A 3 8.97 13.43 -41.42
CA ALA A 3 8.03 13.76 -40.36
C ALA A 3 8.06 15.27 -40.10
N PRO A 4 6.91 15.90 -39.77
CA PRO A 4 6.88 17.33 -39.50
C PRO A 4 7.87 17.67 -38.39
N VAL A 5 8.78 18.56 -38.68
CA VAL A 5 9.78 19.02 -37.72
C VAL A 5 9.08 19.74 -36.57
N GLY A 6 9.32 19.33 -35.34
CA GLY A 6 8.78 19.98 -34.16
C GLY A 6 7.51 19.37 -33.58
N ILE A 7 6.99 18.29 -34.18
CA ILE A 7 5.89 17.54 -33.57
C ILE A 7 6.48 16.40 -32.76
N GLU A 8 6.68 16.64 -31.49
CA GLU A 8 6.97 15.59 -30.53
C GLU A 8 5.66 15.09 -29.94
N ILE A 9 5.29 13.85 -30.29
CA ILE A 9 4.18 13.18 -29.60
C ILE A 9 4.76 12.61 -28.32
N LYS A 10 4.63 13.34 -27.24
CA LYS A 10 4.94 12.80 -25.91
C LYS A 10 3.76 11.96 -25.43
N ILE A 11 3.84 10.68 -25.68
CA ILE A 11 2.91 9.74 -25.07
C ILE A 11 3.39 9.52 -23.64
N LYS A 12 2.75 10.16 -22.69
CA LYS A 12 2.93 9.83 -21.28
C LYS A 12 2.12 8.57 -21.00
N ILE A 13 2.79 7.43 -21.02
CA ILE A 13 2.20 6.20 -20.49
C ILE A 13 2.24 6.30 -18.97
N LYS A 14 1.10 6.61 -18.37
CA LYS A 14 0.97 6.63 -16.93
C LYS A 14 0.76 5.20 -16.45
N VAL A 15 1.84 4.57 -15.98
CA VAL A 15 1.74 3.27 -15.35
C VAL A 15 1.09 3.45 -13.98
N GLN A 16 -0.06 2.79 -13.76
CA GLN A 16 -0.72 2.80 -12.46
C GLN A 16 0.14 2.07 -11.45
N LYS A 17 0.38 2.71 -10.31
CA LYS A 17 0.99 2.04 -9.18
C LYS A 17 -0.03 1.15 -8.48
N ARG A 18 0.46 0.07 -7.90
CA ARG A 18 -0.36 -0.95 -7.25
C ARG A 18 -0.29 -0.83 -5.75
N VAL A 19 -1.47 -0.80 -5.10
CA VAL A 19 -1.59 -0.74 -3.65
C VAL A 19 -2.30 -2.00 -3.15
N LEU A 20 -1.67 -2.70 -2.22
CA LEU A 20 -2.30 -3.78 -1.48
C LEU A 20 -2.85 -3.22 -0.17
N VAL A 21 -4.14 -3.38 0.06
CA VAL A 21 -4.82 -2.96 1.30
C VAL A 21 -5.07 -4.18 2.16
N VAL A 22 -4.42 -4.23 3.32
CA VAL A 22 -4.50 -5.37 4.25
C VAL A 22 -5.15 -4.91 5.55
N ASP A 23 -6.39 -5.30 5.75
CA ASP A 23 -7.18 -4.98 6.94
C ASP A 23 -8.30 -6.02 7.10
N ASP A 24 -8.55 -6.49 8.30
CA ASP A 24 -9.59 -7.49 8.55
C ASP A 24 -11.01 -6.89 8.55
N ASP A 25 -11.14 -5.57 8.67
CA ASP A 25 -12.43 -4.89 8.62
C ASP A 25 -12.84 -4.66 7.15
N PRO A 26 -13.92 -5.33 6.67
CA PRO A 26 -14.34 -5.17 5.28
C PRO A 26 -14.77 -3.75 4.93
N SER A 27 -15.32 -2.99 5.88
CA SER A 27 -15.72 -1.60 5.66
C SER A 27 -14.50 -0.71 5.39
N ILE A 28 -13.43 -0.92 6.13
CA ILE A 28 -12.16 -0.20 5.94
C ILE A 28 -11.52 -0.59 4.62
N ARG A 29 -11.48 -1.88 4.30
CA ARG A 29 -10.94 -2.33 3.01
C ARG A 29 -11.67 -1.68 1.83
N GLU A 30 -13.00 -1.65 1.88
CA GLU A 30 -13.81 -1.05 0.83
C GLU A 30 -13.60 0.45 0.71
N LEU A 31 -13.61 1.16 1.85
CA LEU A 31 -13.36 2.60 1.88
C LEU A 31 -11.99 2.95 1.30
N LEU A 32 -10.96 2.27 1.74
CA LEU A 32 -9.59 2.52 1.27
C LEU A 32 -9.42 2.15 -0.20
N SER A 33 -9.99 1.03 -0.63
CA SER A 33 -9.92 0.61 -2.03
C SER A 33 -10.55 1.64 -2.94
N THR A 34 -11.75 2.12 -2.60
CA THR A 34 -12.44 3.15 -3.38
C THR A 34 -11.64 4.45 -3.42
N ALA A 35 -11.16 4.92 -2.28
CA ALA A 35 -10.40 6.17 -2.21
C ALA A 35 -9.09 6.11 -3.00
N LEU A 36 -8.39 4.99 -2.92
CA LEU A 36 -7.13 4.80 -3.63
C LEU A 36 -7.35 4.62 -5.13
N GLU A 37 -8.39 3.91 -5.55
CA GLU A 37 -8.75 3.80 -6.96
C GLU A 37 -9.11 5.16 -7.54
N ASP A 38 -9.86 5.98 -6.80
CA ASP A 38 -10.19 7.35 -7.21
C ASP A 38 -8.94 8.23 -7.34
N ASP A 39 -7.90 7.91 -6.57
CA ASP A 39 -6.61 8.61 -6.63
C ASP A 39 -5.66 8.07 -7.71
N GLY A 40 -6.12 7.12 -8.51
CA GLY A 40 -5.41 6.59 -9.67
C GLY A 40 -4.61 5.32 -9.46
N TYR A 41 -4.76 4.65 -8.32
CA TYR A 41 -4.08 3.39 -8.06
C TYR A 41 -4.88 2.18 -8.55
N GLU A 42 -4.16 1.12 -8.89
CA GLU A 42 -4.71 -0.22 -9.00
C GLU A 42 -4.66 -0.84 -7.59
N VAL A 43 -5.78 -1.34 -7.09
CA VAL A 43 -5.89 -1.78 -5.70
C VAL A 43 -6.32 -3.24 -5.60
N MET A 44 -5.67 -3.98 -4.71
CA MET A 44 -6.06 -5.34 -4.34
C MET A 44 -6.26 -5.40 -2.82
N PRO A 45 -7.37 -5.97 -2.33
CA PRO A 45 -7.58 -6.15 -0.90
C PRO A 45 -7.08 -7.50 -0.40
N ALA A 46 -6.74 -7.56 0.89
CA ALA A 46 -6.51 -8.80 1.62
C ALA A 46 -7.06 -8.68 3.04
N ALA A 47 -7.67 -9.73 3.57
CA ALA A 47 -8.33 -9.71 4.86
C ALA A 47 -7.41 -10.08 6.03
N ASN A 48 -6.24 -10.63 5.75
CA ASN A 48 -5.25 -11.05 6.76
C ASN A 48 -3.87 -11.18 6.13
N GLY A 49 -2.87 -11.44 6.96
CA GLY A 49 -1.49 -11.55 6.50
C GLY A 49 -1.22 -12.73 5.57
N GLN A 50 -1.92 -13.83 5.75
CA GLN A 50 -1.75 -15.01 4.90
C GLN A 50 -2.21 -14.73 3.47
N ASP A 51 -3.38 -14.14 3.31
CA ASP A 51 -3.90 -13.73 2.00
C ASP A 51 -3.02 -12.66 1.37
N ALA A 52 -2.52 -11.74 2.19
CA ALA A 52 -1.60 -10.68 1.73
C ALA A 52 -0.30 -11.25 1.16
N LEU A 53 0.29 -12.26 1.80
CA LEU A 53 1.47 -12.93 1.26
C LEU A 53 1.20 -13.57 -0.10
N SER A 54 0.05 -14.25 -0.24
CA SER A 54 -0.35 -14.84 -1.51
C SER A 54 -0.49 -13.79 -2.62
N VAL A 55 -1.08 -12.64 -2.30
CA VAL A 55 -1.21 -11.55 -3.26
C VAL A 55 0.16 -11.02 -3.67
N CYS A 56 1.06 -10.81 -2.72
CA CYS A 56 2.41 -10.30 -3.01
C CYS A 56 3.20 -11.21 -3.95
N GLU A 57 3.00 -12.52 -3.87
CA GLU A 57 3.69 -13.48 -4.74
C GLU A 57 3.27 -13.37 -6.20
N ARG A 58 1.99 -13.12 -6.46
CA ARG A 58 1.44 -13.13 -7.83
C ARG A 58 1.19 -11.75 -8.43
N TRP A 59 1.05 -10.72 -7.61
CA TRP A 59 0.62 -9.40 -8.09
C TRP A 59 1.66 -8.28 -7.91
N ARG A 60 2.56 -8.42 -6.96
CA ARG A 60 3.63 -7.47 -6.63
C ARG A 60 3.17 -6.02 -6.47
N PRO A 61 2.65 -5.66 -5.31
CA PRO A 61 2.27 -4.27 -5.05
C PRO A 61 3.51 -3.36 -4.99
N ASP A 62 3.29 -2.08 -5.30
CA ASP A 62 4.31 -1.02 -5.14
C ASP A 62 4.32 -0.46 -3.73
N VAL A 63 3.20 -0.54 -3.04
CA VAL A 63 3.05 -0.12 -1.65
C VAL A 63 1.96 -0.93 -0.97
N ILE A 64 2.11 -1.14 0.33
CA ILE A 64 1.15 -1.89 1.14
C ILE A 64 0.62 -0.98 2.25
N VAL A 65 -0.71 -0.87 2.36
CA VAL A 65 -1.37 -0.28 3.53
C VAL A 65 -1.73 -1.44 4.45
N LEU A 66 -1.17 -1.46 5.65
CA LEU A 66 -1.19 -2.63 6.52
C LEU A 66 -1.74 -2.31 7.91
N ASP A 67 -2.81 -3.00 8.30
CA ASP A 67 -3.23 -3.07 9.70
C ASP A 67 -2.38 -4.12 10.43
N LEU A 68 -1.96 -3.81 11.64
CA LEU A 68 -1.13 -4.73 12.44
C LEU A 68 -1.95 -5.77 13.19
N MET A 69 -3.15 -5.40 13.64
CA MET A 69 -3.98 -6.26 14.50
C MET A 69 -5.04 -6.98 13.68
N MET A 70 -4.71 -8.19 13.24
CA MET A 70 -5.58 -9.02 12.41
C MET A 70 -5.58 -10.48 12.89
N PRO A 71 -6.68 -11.23 12.66
CA PRO A 71 -6.70 -12.66 12.91
C PRO A 71 -5.90 -13.44 11.86
N VAL A 72 -5.70 -14.72 12.09
CA VAL A 72 -4.99 -15.68 11.22
C VAL A 72 -3.50 -15.41 11.14
N MET A 73 -3.11 -14.29 10.59
CA MET A 73 -1.72 -13.79 10.59
C MET A 73 -1.74 -12.28 10.76
N ASP A 74 -1.15 -11.79 11.86
CA ASP A 74 -1.06 -10.37 12.14
C ASP A 74 -0.08 -9.63 11.20
N GLY A 75 -0.10 -8.31 11.29
CA GLY A 75 0.72 -7.47 10.41
C GLY A 75 2.23 -7.56 10.70
N TRP A 76 2.62 -7.78 11.95
CA TRP A 76 4.04 -7.95 12.29
C TRP A 76 4.62 -9.21 11.66
N THR A 77 3.91 -10.32 11.76
CA THR A 77 4.31 -11.61 11.18
C THR A 77 4.34 -11.51 9.67
N PHE A 78 3.31 -10.90 9.07
CA PHE A 78 3.26 -10.66 7.63
C PHE A 78 4.48 -9.87 7.15
N ALA A 79 4.77 -8.74 7.78
CA ALA A 79 5.90 -7.88 7.39
C ALA A 79 7.23 -8.61 7.47
N LYS A 80 7.43 -9.39 8.53
CA LYS A 80 8.64 -10.20 8.71
C LYS A 80 8.81 -11.22 7.59
N ARG A 81 7.76 -11.95 7.27
CA ARG A 81 7.79 -12.97 6.21
C ARG A 81 7.97 -12.35 4.84
N LEU A 82 7.31 -11.21 4.58
CA LEU A 82 7.45 -10.50 3.32
C LEU A 82 8.91 -10.10 3.06
N ARG A 83 9.59 -9.57 4.07
CA ARG A 83 10.98 -9.09 3.94
C ARG A 83 11.98 -10.15 3.62
N GLU A 84 11.69 -11.40 3.92
CA GLU A 84 12.53 -12.52 3.55
C GLU A 84 12.59 -12.69 2.02
N ARG A 85 11.65 -12.12 1.28
CA ARG A 85 11.49 -12.31 -0.17
C ARG A 85 11.46 -11.02 -0.98
N GLN A 86 10.88 -9.95 -0.42
CA GLN A 86 10.61 -8.71 -1.17
C GLN A 86 10.78 -7.51 -0.26
N GLU A 87 11.24 -6.40 -0.84
CA GLU A 87 11.21 -5.10 -0.20
C GLU A 87 10.12 -4.25 -0.83
N ILE A 88 9.01 -4.10 -0.11
CA ILE A 88 7.87 -3.29 -0.54
C ILE A 88 7.60 -2.27 0.57
N PRO A 89 7.50 -0.98 0.26
CA PRO A 89 7.17 0.02 1.26
C PRO A 89 5.84 -0.26 1.94
N ILE A 90 5.81 -0.12 3.27
CA ILE A 90 4.61 -0.36 4.08
C ILE A 90 4.18 0.94 4.74
N VAL A 91 2.90 1.27 4.60
CA VAL A 91 2.21 2.29 5.36
C VAL A 91 1.39 1.57 6.42
N VAL A 92 1.77 1.70 7.69
CA VAL A 92 1.04 1.09 8.78
C VAL A 92 -0.20 1.93 9.11
N LEU A 93 -1.35 1.29 9.14
CA LEU A 93 -2.63 1.90 9.52
C LEU A 93 -3.24 1.06 10.65
N SER A 94 -3.18 1.52 11.89
CA SER A 94 -3.62 0.71 13.01
C SER A 94 -4.11 1.52 14.20
N ALA A 95 -5.01 0.91 15.00
CA ALA A 95 -5.47 1.44 16.28
C ALA A 95 -4.56 1.06 17.44
N ALA A 96 -3.47 0.34 17.19
CA ALA A 96 -2.54 -0.10 18.23
C ALA A 96 -1.91 1.10 18.96
N THR A 97 -1.69 0.95 20.28
CA THR A 97 -0.89 1.91 21.04
C THR A 97 0.57 1.80 20.67
N ASP A 98 1.37 2.83 20.93
CA ASP A 98 2.79 2.87 20.53
C ASP A 98 3.01 2.62 19.03
N LEU A 99 2.16 3.20 18.21
CA LEU A 99 2.13 2.97 16.77
C LEU A 99 3.48 3.22 16.10
N GLU A 100 4.21 4.27 16.49
CA GLU A 100 5.52 4.57 15.92
C GLU A 100 6.57 3.50 16.27
N ARG A 101 6.51 2.94 17.46
CA ARG A 101 7.41 1.84 17.86
C ARG A 101 7.11 0.59 17.03
N HIS A 102 5.85 0.27 16.85
CA HIS A 102 5.44 -0.85 16.01
C HIS A 102 5.82 -0.63 14.56
N ALA A 103 5.66 0.60 14.06
CA ALA A 103 6.08 0.96 12.71
C ALA A 103 7.58 0.74 12.51
N ARG A 104 8.40 1.13 13.48
CA ARG A 104 9.85 0.85 13.43
C ARG A 104 10.16 -0.64 13.43
N THR A 105 9.44 -1.42 14.22
CA THR A 105 9.63 -2.88 14.30
C THR A 105 9.34 -3.55 12.95
N VAL A 106 8.29 -3.12 12.25
CA VAL A 106 7.98 -3.64 10.91
C VAL A 106 8.77 -2.93 9.80
N GLY A 107 9.51 -1.86 10.15
CA GLY A 107 10.23 -1.01 9.18
C GLY A 107 9.32 -0.31 8.21
N ALA A 108 8.22 0.23 8.70
CA ALA A 108 7.27 0.96 7.90
C ALA A 108 7.88 2.25 7.35
N ALA A 109 7.52 2.58 6.12
CA ALA A 109 7.89 3.86 5.50
C ALA A 109 7.09 5.02 6.10
N GLU A 110 5.81 4.76 6.41
CA GLU A 110 4.88 5.75 6.96
C GLU A 110 3.95 5.09 7.96
N VAL A 111 3.34 5.90 8.83
CA VAL A 111 2.41 5.42 9.84
C VAL A 111 1.21 6.34 9.97
N VAL A 112 0.02 5.76 10.10
CA VAL A 112 -1.25 6.47 10.32
C VAL A 112 -2.05 5.74 11.41
N GLY A 113 -2.50 6.46 12.43
CA GLY A 113 -3.34 5.90 13.48
C GLY A 113 -4.82 5.86 13.09
N LYS A 114 -5.54 4.85 13.60
CA LYS A 114 -7.01 4.79 13.52
C LYS A 114 -7.61 5.48 14.75
N PRO A 115 -8.70 6.27 14.63
CA PRO A 115 -9.38 6.62 13.38
C PRO A 115 -8.51 7.52 12.50
N PHE A 116 -8.65 7.39 11.19
CA PHE A 116 -7.79 8.11 10.25
C PHE A 116 -8.60 9.07 9.37
N ASP A 117 -7.86 10.03 8.80
CA ASP A 117 -8.36 10.96 7.80
C ASP A 117 -7.71 10.62 6.46
N LEU A 118 -8.50 10.52 5.40
CA LEU A 118 -7.99 10.25 4.06
C LEU A 118 -7.02 11.34 3.59
N ASP A 119 -7.23 12.59 4.00
CA ASP A 119 -6.33 13.70 3.69
C ASP A 119 -4.93 13.52 4.29
N GLN A 120 -4.80 12.72 5.32
CA GLN A 120 -3.50 12.35 5.92
C GLN A 120 -2.94 11.07 5.29
N LEU A 121 -3.79 10.10 5.01
CA LEU A 121 -3.38 8.81 4.49
C LEU A 121 -2.89 8.89 3.04
N LEU A 122 -3.64 9.54 2.15
CA LEU A 122 -3.34 9.56 0.73
C LEU A 122 -1.96 10.16 0.42
N PRO A 123 -1.54 11.29 1.03
CA PRO A 123 -0.18 11.80 0.81
C PRO A 123 0.92 10.85 1.29
N LYS A 124 0.68 10.12 2.38
CA LYS A 124 1.65 9.15 2.90
C LYS A 124 1.79 7.94 2.00
N VAL A 125 0.69 7.46 1.43
CA VAL A 125 0.74 6.40 0.41
C VAL A 125 1.52 6.87 -0.81
N ALA A 126 1.27 8.09 -1.29
CA ALA A 126 1.98 8.65 -2.43
C ALA A 126 3.48 8.72 -2.18
N ARG A 127 3.91 9.20 -1.00
CA ARG A 127 5.34 9.25 -0.64
C ARG A 127 5.97 7.87 -0.59
N ALA A 128 5.28 6.91 0.01
CA ALA A 128 5.77 5.54 0.10
C ALA A 128 5.90 4.89 -1.29
N ALA A 129 4.93 5.12 -2.16
CA ALA A 129 4.93 4.59 -3.52
C ALA A 129 6.05 5.17 -4.39
N GLU A 130 6.52 6.37 -4.11
CA GLU A 130 7.62 7.04 -4.83
C GLU A 130 9.00 6.68 -4.30
N ALA A 131 9.09 6.09 -3.11
CA ALA A 131 10.34 5.79 -2.43
C ALA A 131 11.11 4.59 -3.01
N VAL A 132 10.73 4.15 -4.18
CA VAL A 132 11.34 2.97 -4.84
C VAL A 132 12.41 3.38 -5.82
#